data_8b916c35810c76109747ba6ac37d8264
#
_entry.id   8b916c35810c76109747ba6ac37d8264
#
_cell.length_a   1.000
_cell.length_b   1.000
_cell.length_c   1.000
_cell.angle_alpha   90.00
_cell.angle_beta   90.00
_cell.angle_gamma   90.00
#
_symmetry.space_group_name_H-M   'P 1'
#
loop_
_entity.id
_entity.type
_entity.pdbx_description
1 polymer ?
#
loop_
_entity_poly.entity_id
_entity_poly.type
_entity_poly.pdbx_seq_one_letter_code
_entity_poly.pdbx_strand_id
1 'polypeptide(L)'
;MILHYGDITVTDRCVESILHMKRAKDTRIVLVDNDARLSDEERDVLAGRYEEYPNVTVIRCPAGIGFSRANNLGYEYARTQLGADCIVVCNNDIEFIQTDFIERLEASVSRMGCHVLGPAVLRRSSHEPQNPMDTRLRTQQEARRTVWMNRAALAVFPIAYPFLCIQEKNAKRRSLQEKKRNIAFYKQSHRHIIPFGACLIFTPEFVTREERAFEPETQFYYEEYILADRCFRKGYETGYDPSMRVIHETGSATEQSVRSNPEKMKNLMKRTAQSCEIYLKALQT
;
A
#
# COMPACT_ATOMS: atom_id res chain seq x y z
N MET A 1 -9.91 0.24 6.65
CA MET A 1 -8.88 1.08 7.28
C MET A 1 -8.19 1.91 6.21
N ILE A 2 -8.13 3.23 6.39
CA ILE A 2 -7.54 4.20 5.46
C ILE A 2 -6.39 4.90 6.17
N LEU A 3 -5.22 4.98 5.54
CA LEU A 3 -4.10 5.75 6.07
C LEU A 3 -4.11 7.16 5.48
N HIS A 4 -4.44 8.17 6.30
CA HIS A 4 -4.41 9.57 5.88
C HIS A 4 -3.01 10.13 5.90
N TYR A 5 -2.65 10.78 4.80
CA TYR A 5 -1.46 11.60 4.66
C TYR A 5 -1.67 12.62 3.53
N GLY A 6 -1.42 13.89 3.80
CA GLY A 6 -1.47 14.95 2.79
C GLY A 6 -2.83 15.65 2.67
N ASP A 7 -3.33 15.76 1.45
CA ASP A 7 -4.53 16.53 1.15
C ASP A 7 -5.80 15.81 1.65
N ILE A 8 -6.57 16.48 2.49
CA ILE A 8 -7.83 15.98 3.05
C ILE A 8 -8.88 15.72 1.97
N THR A 9 -8.89 16.50 0.89
CA THR A 9 -9.87 16.30 -0.21
C THR A 9 -9.67 14.98 -0.95
N VAL A 10 -8.44 14.47 -0.95
CA VAL A 10 -8.12 13.14 -1.47
C VAL A 10 -8.71 12.07 -0.57
N THR A 11 -8.59 12.27 0.75
CA THR A 11 -9.16 11.36 1.75
C THR A 11 -10.68 11.35 1.71
N ASP A 12 -11.31 12.51 1.52
CA ASP A 12 -12.76 12.62 1.36
C ASP A 12 -13.25 11.75 0.20
N ARG A 13 -12.61 11.84 -0.97
CA ARG A 13 -12.98 11.00 -2.13
C ARG A 13 -12.86 9.51 -1.84
N CYS A 14 -11.82 9.10 -1.10
CA CYS A 14 -11.67 7.71 -0.68
C CYS A 14 -12.84 7.29 0.22
N VAL A 15 -13.13 8.05 1.28
CA VAL A 15 -14.23 7.77 2.22
C VAL A 15 -15.57 7.77 1.49
N GLU A 16 -15.86 8.78 0.69
CA GLU A 16 -17.10 8.89 -0.08
C GLU A 16 -17.29 7.68 -1.02
N SER A 17 -16.22 7.23 -1.68
CA SER A 17 -16.29 6.07 -2.57
C SER A 17 -16.70 4.78 -1.84
N ILE A 18 -16.34 4.65 -0.56
CA ILE A 18 -16.75 3.52 0.28
C ILE A 18 -18.20 3.71 0.74
N LEU A 19 -18.58 4.92 1.14
CA LEU A 19 -19.94 5.24 1.57
C LEU A 19 -20.99 5.07 0.45
N HIS A 20 -20.58 5.14 -0.82
CA HIS A 20 -21.43 4.89 -1.99
C HIS A 20 -21.56 3.40 -2.37
N MET A 21 -20.92 2.47 -1.67
CA MET A 21 -21.11 1.04 -1.91
C MET A 21 -22.51 0.58 -1.47
N LYS A 22 -23.05 -0.44 -2.12
CA LYS A 22 -24.36 -1.01 -1.80
C LYS A 22 -24.49 -1.44 -0.33
N ARG A 23 -23.40 -1.98 0.23
CA ARG A 23 -23.34 -2.46 1.61
C ARG A 23 -22.46 -1.59 2.51
N ALA A 24 -22.42 -0.28 2.25
CA ALA A 24 -21.64 0.67 3.07
C ALA A 24 -22.00 0.63 4.56
N LYS A 25 -23.27 0.34 4.88
CA LYS A 25 -23.76 0.23 6.27
C LYS A 25 -23.15 -0.97 7.04
N ASP A 26 -22.74 -2.00 6.33
CA ASP A 26 -22.10 -3.20 6.90
C ASP A 26 -20.56 -2.97 7.09
N THR A 27 -20.06 -1.84 6.62
CA THR A 27 -18.63 -1.52 6.63
C THR A 27 -18.31 -0.51 7.73
N ARG A 28 -17.24 -0.76 8.47
CA ARG A 28 -16.62 0.21 9.38
C ARG A 28 -15.40 0.82 8.72
N ILE A 29 -15.28 2.13 8.76
CA ILE A 29 -14.14 2.87 8.23
C ILE A 29 -13.29 3.36 9.41
N VAL A 30 -12.06 2.93 9.46
CA VAL A 30 -11.05 3.43 10.41
C VAL A 30 -10.10 4.32 9.63
N LEU A 31 -10.15 5.62 9.88
CA LEU A 31 -9.25 6.62 9.29
C LEU A 31 -8.11 6.88 10.27
N VAL A 32 -6.89 6.57 9.87
CA VAL A 32 -5.69 6.76 10.70
C VAL A 32 -4.95 8.00 10.21
N ASP A 33 -4.93 9.06 11.01
CA ASP A 33 -4.19 10.27 10.71
C ASP A 33 -2.71 10.10 11.08
N ASN A 34 -1.84 10.03 10.05
CA ASN A 34 -0.38 9.89 10.18
C ASN A 34 0.36 11.12 9.60
N ASP A 35 -0.31 12.23 9.38
CA ASP A 35 0.33 13.42 8.84
C ASP A 35 0.94 14.30 9.95
N ALA A 36 2.25 14.17 10.12
CA ALA A 36 3.02 14.93 11.11
C ALA A 36 3.09 16.45 10.83
N ARG A 37 2.58 16.91 9.67
CA ARG A 37 2.62 18.32 9.28
C ARG A 37 1.40 19.09 9.75
N LEU A 38 0.32 18.38 10.09
CA LEU A 38 -0.91 18.99 10.56
C LEU A 38 -0.73 19.53 11.98
N SER A 39 -1.24 20.73 12.23
CA SER A 39 -1.41 21.28 13.57
C SER A 39 -2.51 20.53 14.32
N ASP A 40 -2.59 20.72 15.65
CA ASP A 40 -3.65 20.07 16.43
C ASP A 40 -5.04 20.54 15.99
N GLU A 41 -5.21 21.83 15.62
CA GLU A 41 -6.45 22.39 15.11
C GLU A 41 -6.85 21.73 13.77
N GLU A 42 -5.89 21.52 12.85
CA GLU A 42 -6.16 20.85 11.57
C GLU A 42 -6.55 19.38 11.78
N ARG A 43 -5.96 18.71 12.77
CA ARG A 43 -6.34 17.35 13.19
C ARG A 43 -7.74 17.30 13.81
N ASP A 44 -8.12 18.32 14.58
CA ASP A 44 -9.48 18.45 15.11
C ASP A 44 -10.49 18.64 13.98
N VAL A 45 -10.18 19.46 13.00
CA VAL A 45 -11.00 19.64 11.79
C VAL A 45 -11.13 18.31 11.03
N LEU A 46 -10.04 17.56 10.86
CA LEU A 46 -10.08 16.25 10.21
C LEU A 46 -10.98 15.27 10.98
N ALA A 47 -10.88 15.24 12.31
CA ALA A 47 -11.70 14.36 13.13
C ALA A 47 -13.19 14.75 13.08
N GLY A 48 -13.51 16.05 13.23
CA GLY A 48 -14.87 16.57 13.21
C GLY A 48 -15.57 16.40 11.85
N ARG A 49 -14.79 16.31 10.77
CA ARG A 49 -15.34 16.20 9.41
C ARG A 49 -16.19 14.93 9.18
N TYR A 50 -15.93 13.88 9.95
CA TYR A 50 -16.62 12.60 9.79
C TYR A 50 -17.55 12.24 10.96
N GLU A 51 -17.79 13.15 11.90
CA GLU A 51 -18.66 12.92 13.07
C GLU A 51 -20.10 12.55 12.71
N GLU A 52 -20.60 13.06 11.58
CA GLU A 52 -21.94 12.73 11.09
C GLU A 52 -22.07 11.29 10.55
N TYR A 53 -20.96 10.60 10.35
CA TYR A 53 -20.93 9.24 9.81
C TYR A 53 -20.67 8.21 10.92
N PRO A 54 -21.72 7.53 11.44
CA PRO A 54 -21.58 6.64 12.60
C PRO A 54 -20.72 5.41 12.34
N ASN A 55 -20.40 5.12 11.09
CA ASN A 55 -19.53 4.03 10.67
C ASN A 55 -18.08 4.47 10.37
N VAL A 56 -17.73 5.74 10.60
CA VAL A 56 -16.38 6.27 10.44
C VAL A 56 -15.77 6.59 11.81
N THR A 57 -14.58 6.10 12.05
CA THR A 57 -13.79 6.39 13.26
C THR A 57 -12.45 6.99 12.84
N VAL A 58 -12.09 8.13 13.38
CA VAL A 58 -10.79 8.77 13.15
C VAL A 58 -9.86 8.48 14.32
N ILE A 59 -8.67 7.97 14.03
CA ILE A 59 -7.62 7.68 15.01
C ILE A 59 -6.43 8.59 14.72
N ARG A 60 -6.01 9.34 15.75
CA ARG A 60 -4.80 10.17 15.67
C ARG A 60 -3.58 9.33 16.01
N CYS A 61 -2.63 9.26 15.10
CA CYS A 61 -1.31 8.72 15.41
C CYS A 61 -0.46 9.73 16.17
N PRO A 62 0.46 9.28 17.02
CA PRO A 62 1.63 10.08 17.37
C PRO A 62 2.34 10.52 16.09
N ALA A 63 2.71 11.80 16.00
CA ALA A 63 3.21 12.37 14.75
C ALA A 63 4.35 11.55 14.13
N GLY A 64 4.20 11.17 12.86
CA GLY A 64 5.28 10.63 12.05
C GLY A 64 5.79 9.23 12.42
N ILE A 65 4.92 8.35 12.94
CA ILE A 65 5.33 6.97 13.32
C ILE A 65 5.67 6.07 12.13
N GLY A 66 5.46 6.53 10.91
CA GLY A 66 5.76 5.81 9.67
C GLY A 66 4.61 4.95 9.17
N PHE A 67 4.73 4.48 7.92
CA PHE A 67 3.69 3.76 7.20
C PHE A 67 3.22 2.49 7.92
N SER A 68 4.14 1.59 8.22
CA SER A 68 3.80 0.27 8.76
C SER A 68 3.20 0.34 10.17
N ARG A 69 3.72 1.20 11.04
CA ARG A 69 3.19 1.36 12.39
C ARG A 69 1.80 1.99 12.39
N ALA A 70 1.59 3.00 11.55
CA ALA A 70 0.29 3.65 11.44
C ALA A 70 -0.77 2.69 10.86
N ASN A 71 -0.42 1.91 9.84
CA ASN A 71 -1.30 0.88 9.32
C ASN A 71 -1.60 -0.21 10.36
N ASN A 72 -0.60 -0.63 11.16
CA ASN A 72 -0.81 -1.60 12.22
C ASN A 72 -1.74 -1.07 13.31
N LEU A 73 -1.65 0.22 13.66
CA LEU A 73 -2.57 0.84 14.63
C LEU A 73 -4.03 0.74 14.16
N GLY A 74 -4.30 1.07 12.90
CA GLY A 74 -5.65 0.96 12.35
C GLY A 74 -6.11 -0.49 12.17
N TYR A 75 -5.21 -1.39 11.80
CA TYR A 75 -5.47 -2.82 11.69
C TYR A 75 -5.83 -3.43 13.07
N GLU A 76 -5.04 -3.14 14.09
CA GLU A 76 -5.27 -3.61 15.46
C GLU A 76 -6.60 -3.09 16.00
N TYR A 77 -6.90 -1.80 15.81
CA TYR A 77 -8.17 -1.22 16.21
C TYR A 77 -9.35 -1.92 15.52
N ALA A 78 -9.28 -2.11 14.20
CA ALA A 78 -10.33 -2.81 13.46
C ALA A 78 -10.53 -4.24 13.97
N ARG A 79 -9.44 -4.97 14.24
CA ARG A 79 -9.47 -6.35 14.73
C ARG A 79 -10.00 -6.44 16.16
N THR A 80 -9.51 -5.59 17.09
CA THR A 80 -9.75 -5.76 18.53
C THR A 80 -10.93 -4.95 19.05
N GLN A 81 -11.14 -3.73 18.54
CA GLN A 81 -12.20 -2.85 19.03
C GLN A 81 -13.49 -2.98 18.21
N LEU A 82 -13.36 -3.25 16.90
CA LEU A 82 -14.53 -3.42 16.03
C LEU A 82 -14.88 -4.89 15.76
N GLY A 83 -14.03 -5.84 16.18
CA GLY A 83 -14.24 -7.27 15.93
C GLY A 83 -14.27 -7.62 14.45
N ALA A 84 -13.56 -6.85 13.60
CA ALA A 84 -13.53 -7.10 12.18
C ALA A 84 -12.82 -8.43 11.86
N ASP A 85 -13.46 -9.28 11.11
CA ASP A 85 -12.93 -10.56 10.63
C ASP A 85 -12.22 -10.42 9.27
N CYS A 86 -12.55 -9.41 8.47
CA CYS A 86 -11.89 -9.10 7.22
C CYS A 86 -11.50 -7.61 7.19
N ILE A 87 -10.24 -7.30 6.92
CA ILE A 87 -9.74 -5.92 7.00
C ILE A 87 -9.10 -5.51 5.67
N VAL A 88 -9.68 -4.48 5.05
CA VAL A 88 -9.09 -3.82 3.88
C VAL A 88 -8.23 -2.66 4.38
N VAL A 89 -6.95 -2.69 4.05
CA VAL A 89 -5.99 -1.61 4.32
C VAL A 89 -5.69 -0.89 3.02
N CYS A 90 -5.94 0.40 2.96
CA CYS A 90 -5.65 1.19 1.77
C CYS A 90 -5.09 2.58 2.08
N ASN A 91 -4.39 3.14 1.10
CA ASN A 91 -4.00 4.54 1.12
C ASN A 91 -5.22 5.44 0.93
N ASN A 92 -5.12 6.69 1.36
CA ASN A 92 -6.19 7.67 1.20
C ASN A 92 -6.42 8.15 -0.25
N ASP A 93 -5.51 7.82 -1.17
CA ASP A 93 -5.62 8.14 -2.60
C ASP A 93 -6.17 6.97 -3.45
N ILE A 94 -6.84 6.02 -2.78
CA ILE A 94 -7.61 4.95 -3.41
C ILE A 94 -9.08 5.36 -3.54
N GLU A 95 -9.65 5.09 -4.70
CA GLU A 95 -11.09 5.24 -4.97
C GLU A 95 -11.70 3.90 -5.37
N PHE A 96 -12.74 3.48 -4.66
CA PHE A 96 -13.48 2.25 -4.92
C PHE A 96 -14.55 2.53 -5.97
N ILE A 97 -14.32 2.09 -7.21
CA ILE A 97 -15.18 2.40 -8.36
C ILE A 97 -16.34 1.41 -8.58
N GLN A 98 -16.41 0.36 -7.77
CA GLN A 98 -17.44 -0.67 -7.88
C GLN A 98 -18.37 -0.59 -6.67
N THR A 99 -19.66 -0.34 -6.91
CA THR A 99 -20.66 -0.31 -5.84
C THR A 99 -20.88 -1.68 -5.19
N ASP A 100 -20.57 -2.77 -5.89
CA ASP A 100 -20.63 -4.16 -5.43
C ASP A 100 -19.27 -4.71 -5.00
N PHE A 101 -18.35 -3.81 -4.54
CA PHE A 101 -17.00 -4.23 -4.15
C PHE A 101 -17.00 -5.22 -2.98
N ILE A 102 -17.88 -5.06 -2.01
CA ILE A 102 -17.96 -5.94 -0.82
C ILE A 102 -18.39 -7.36 -1.24
N GLU A 103 -19.39 -7.48 -2.07
CA GLU A 103 -19.87 -8.76 -2.60
C GLU A 103 -18.76 -9.47 -3.41
N ARG A 104 -18.01 -8.71 -4.20
CA ARG A 104 -16.86 -9.25 -4.95
C ARG A 104 -15.74 -9.69 -4.03
N LEU A 105 -15.49 -8.94 -2.95
CA LEU A 105 -14.49 -9.29 -1.94
C LEU A 105 -14.87 -10.63 -1.28
N GLU A 106 -16.10 -10.78 -0.80
CA GLU A 106 -16.59 -12.03 -0.19
C GLU A 106 -16.48 -13.22 -1.15
N ALA A 107 -16.92 -13.03 -2.40
CA ALA A 107 -16.79 -14.05 -3.44
C ALA A 107 -15.32 -14.39 -3.76
N SER A 108 -14.43 -13.39 -3.76
CA SER A 108 -13.01 -13.59 -4.00
C SER A 108 -12.34 -14.32 -2.84
N VAL A 109 -12.61 -13.94 -1.59
CA VAL A 109 -12.11 -14.64 -0.39
C VAL A 109 -12.52 -16.12 -0.43
N SER A 110 -13.79 -16.40 -0.65
CA SER A 110 -14.29 -17.77 -0.74
C SER A 110 -13.65 -18.58 -1.87
N ARG A 111 -13.50 -17.99 -3.05
CA ARG A 111 -12.96 -18.66 -4.24
C ARG A 111 -11.45 -18.85 -4.20
N MET A 112 -10.73 -17.84 -3.72
CA MET A 112 -9.27 -17.85 -3.75
C MET A 112 -8.66 -18.58 -2.55
N GLY A 113 -9.29 -18.57 -1.37
CA GLY A 113 -8.74 -19.17 -0.16
C GLY A 113 -7.36 -18.60 0.23
N CYS A 114 -7.09 -17.35 -0.12
CA CYS A 114 -5.84 -16.68 0.20
C CYS A 114 -5.95 -15.95 1.54
N HIS A 115 -4.82 -15.81 2.24
CA HIS A 115 -4.74 -15.08 3.50
C HIS A 115 -4.63 -13.57 3.27
N VAL A 116 -3.94 -13.17 2.19
CA VAL A 116 -3.84 -11.78 1.76
C VAL A 116 -4.21 -11.67 0.29
N LEU A 117 -5.13 -10.78 -0.04
CA LEU A 117 -5.57 -10.53 -1.41
C LEU A 117 -5.29 -9.08 -1.82
N GLY A 118 -5.01 -8.88 -3.09
CA GLY A 118 -4.92 -7.57 -3.71
C GLY A 118 -5.92 -7.43 -4.87
N PRO A 119 -6.69 -6.34 -4.93
CA PRO A 119 -7.56 -6.03 -6.07
C PRO A 119 -6.74 -5.55 -7.28
N ALA A 120 -7.38 -5.40 -8.44
CA ALA A 120 -6.80 -4.63 -9.53
C ALA A 120 -6.72 -3.16 -9.13
N VAL A 121 -5.52 -2.69 -8.83
CA VAL A 121 -5.20 -1.29 -8.57
C VAL A 121 -4.80 -0.64 -9.88
N LEU A 122 -5.60 0.29 -10.38
CA LEU A 122 -5.39 0.94 -11.66
C LEU A 122 -4.99 2.40 -11.45
N ARG A 123 -3.93 2.84 -12.13
CA ARG A 123 -3.51 4.24 -12.11
C ARG A 123 -4.58 5.12 -12.78
N ARG A 124 -5.02 6.21 -12.14
CA ARG A 124 -6.05 7.09 -12.69
C ARG A 124 -5.70 7.64 -14.08
N SER A 125 -4.49 8.13 -14.27
CA SER A 125 -4.09 8.83 -15.50
C SER A 125 -3.93 7.93 -16.72
N SER A 126 -3.58 6.64 -16.55
CA SER A 126 -3.23 5.73 -17.65
C SER A 126 -3.99 4.42 -17.65
N HIS A 127 -4.78 4.15 -16.60
CA HIS A 127 -5.42 2.85 -16.33
C HIS A 127 -4.43 1.68 -16.33
N GLU A 128 -3.14 1.98 -16.09
CA GLU A 128 -2.08 0.99 -16.00
C GLU A 128 -2.24 0.18 -14.70
N PRO A 129 -2.19 -1.17 -14.76
CA PRO A 129 -2.26 -2.00 -13.56
C PRO A 129 -0.99 -1.82 -12.72
N GLN A 130 -1.16 -1.66 -11.40
CA GLN A 130 -0.08 -1.55 -10.42
C GLN A 130 0.07 -2.81 -9.57
N ASN A 131 -1.00 -3.59 -9.45
CA ASN A 131 -1.03 -4.87 -8.75
C ASN A 131 -1.16 -6.01 -9.80
N PRO A 132 -0.46 -7.14 -9.64
CA PRO A 132 0.58 -7.42 -8.63
C PRO A 132 1.81 -6.53 -8.79
N MET A 133 2.51 -6.27 -7.66
CA MET A 133 3.77 -5.52 -7.68
C MET A 133 4.90 -6.36 -8.28
N ASP A 134 4.96 -7.64 -7.90
CA ASP A 134 5.91 -8.62 -8.41
C ASP A 134 5.28 -10.03 -8.35
N THR A 135 5.89 -10.99 -9.06
CA THR A 135 5.46 -12.40 -9.09
C THR A 135 6.34 -13.30 -8.24
N ARG A 136 7.39 -12.78 -7.64
CA ARG A 136 8.31 -13.53 -6.79
C ARG A 136 8.99 -12.65 -5.74
N LEU A 137 9.47 -13.26 -4.70
CA LEU A 137 10.34 -12.60 -3.73
C LEU A 137 11.68 -12.22 -4.37
N ARG A 138 12.27 -11.16 -3.87
CA ARG A 138 13.64 -10.79 -4.22
C ARG A 138 14.62 -11.66 -3.44
N THR A 139 15.65 -12.13 -4.12
CA THR A 139 16.72 -12.90 -3.49
C THR A 139 17.57 -12.01 -2.58
N GLN A 140 18.28 -12.63 -1.65
CA GLN A 140 19.25 -11.91 -0.81
C GLN A 140 20.30 -11.15 -1.64
N GLN A 141 20.75 -11.76 -2.75
CA GLN A 141 21.74 -11.12 -3.64
C GLN A 141 21.16 -9.85 -4.31
N GLU A 142 19.93 -9.91 -4.82
CA GLU A 142 19.23 -8.75 -5.39
C GLU A 142 19.04 -7.64 -4.35
N ALA A 143 18.64 -8.01 -3.14
CA ALA A 143 18.47 -7.07 -2.04
C ALA A 143 19.79 -6.41 -1.62
N ARG A 144 20.86 -7.19 -1.42
CA ARG A 144 22.21 -6.67 -1.13
C ARG A 144 22.71 -5.74 -2.22
N ARG A 145 22.49 -6.09 -3.50
CA ARG A 145 22.82 -5.24 -4.63
C ARG A 145 22.05 -3.92 -4.60
N THR A 146 20.76 -3.95 -4.26
CA THR A 146 19.93 -2.75 -4.12
C THR A 146 20.46 -1.82 -3.04
N VAL A 147 20.81 -2.35 -1.86
CA VAL A 147 21.41 -1.56 -0.77
C VAL A 147 22.73 -0.93 -1.24
N TRP A 148 23.62 -1.74 -1.80
CA TRP A 148 24.93 -1.26 -2.26
C TRP A 148 24.80 -0.17 -3.33
N MET A 149 23.96 -0.38 -4.34
CA MET A 149 23.75 0.61 -5.42
C MET A 149 23.21 1.94 -4.90
N ASN A 150 22.20 1.90 -4.00
CA ASN A 150 21.66 3.12 -3.41
C ASN A 150 22.70 3.85 -2.56
N ARG A 151 23.45 3.14 -1.73
CA ARG A 151 24.51 3.74 -0.91
C ARG A 151 25.65 4.34 -1.75
N ALA A 152 26.12 3.62 -2.78
CA ALA A 152 27.14 4.10 -3.68
C ALA A 152 26.68 5.35 -4.46
N ALA A 153 25.45 5.32 -4.99
CA ALA A 153 24.90 6.47 -5.70
C ALA A 153 24.67 7.69 -4.78
N LEU A 154 24.30 7.46 -3.51
CA LEU A 154 24.19 8.54 -2.51
C LEU A 154 25.55 9.17 -2.20
N ALA A 155 26.62 8.39 -2.15
CA ALA A 155 27.98 8.91 -1.88
C ALA A 155 28.47 9.88 -2.98
N VAL A 156 28.05 9.66 -4.22
CA VAL A 156 28.42 10.50 -5.37
C VAL A 156 27.21 11.21 -5.99
N PHE A 157 26.21 11.52 -5.17
CA PHE A 157 24.89 11.96 -5.62
C PHE A 157 24.88 13.13 -6.61
N PRO A 158 25.67 14.21 -6.43
CA PRO A 158 25.67 15.33 -7.38
C PRO A 158 26.00 14.90 -8.80
N ILE A 159 26.94 13.94 -8.94
CA ILE A 159 27.37 13.39 -10.24
C ILE A 159 26.37 12.35 -10.74
N ALA A 160 25.84 11.50 -9.84
CA ALA A 160 24.93 10.42 -10.19
C ALA A 160 23.51 10.89 -10.56
N TYR A 161 23.05 12.01 -10.02
CA TYR A 161 21.66 12.47 -10.13
C TYR A 161 21.13 12.56 -11.57
N PRO A 162 21.80 13.17 -12.55
CA PRO A 162 21.32 13.21 -13.93
C PRO A 162 21.13 11.81 -14.54
N PHE A 163 22.07 10.90 -14.26
CA PHE A 163 22.01 9.52 -14.75
C PHE A 163 20.87 8.75 -14.09
N LEU A 164 20.63 8.96 -12.78
CA LEU A 164 19.50 8.36 -12.05
C LEU A 164 18.16 8.80 -12.64
N CYS A 165 18.01 10.08 -12.99
CA CYS A 165 16.80 10.59 -13.64
C CYS A 165 16.53 9.91 -15.00
N ILE A 166 17.58 9.70 -15.80
CA ILE A 166 17.48 9.01 -17.11
C ILE A 166 17.15 7.54 -16.88
N GLN A 167 17.80 6.87 -15.94
CA GLN A 167 17.59 5.46 -15.62
C GLN A 167 16.15 5.23 -15.14
N GLU A 168 15.63 6.07 -14.25
CA GLU A 168 14.25 5.99 -13.77
C GLU A 168 13.24 6.15 -14.91
N LYS A 169 13.46 7.15 -15.79
CA LYS A 169 12.60 7.35 -16.96
C LYS A 169 12.58 6.12 -17.88
N ASN A 170 13.73 5.52 -18.11
CA ASN A 170 13.85 4.33 -18.95
C ASN A 170 13.23 3.10 -18.26
N ALA A 171 13.40 2.94 -16.95
CA ALA A 171 12.80 1.87 -16.18
C ALA A 171 11.25 1.95 -16.23
N LYS A 172 10.68 3.15 -16.04
CA LYS A 172 9.23 3.37 -16.18
C LYS A 172 8.72 3.04 -17.58
N ARG A 173 9.43 3.45 -18.63
CA ARG A 173 9.05 3.11 -20.02
C ARG A 173 9.07 1.60 -20.27
N ARG A 174 10.11 0.90 -19.80
CA ARG A 174 10.23 -0.57 -19.93
C ARG A 174 9.10 -1.27 -19.18
N SER A 175 8.85 -0.90 -17.93
CA SER A 175 7.76 -1.45 -17.12
C SER A 175 6.40 -1.28 -17.81
N LEU A 176 6.12 -0.08 -18.35
CA LEU A 176 4.88 0.18 -19.07
C LEU A 176 4.75 -0.68 -20.32
N GLN A 177 5.83 -0.86 -21.10
CA GLN A 177 5.82 -1.73 -22.29
C GLN A 177 5.61 -3.20 -21.92
N GLU A 178 6.26 -3.67 -20.85
CA GLU A 178 6.11 -5.02 -20.35
C GLU A 178 4.68 -5.30 -19.90
N LYS A 179 4.08 -4.40 -19.11
CA LYS A 179 2.68 -4.50 -18.68
C LYS A 179 1.70 -4.53 -19.87
N LYS A 180 1.95 -3.72 -20.90
CA LYS A 180 1.13 -3.74 -22.11
C LYS A 180 1.25 -5.07 -22.88
N ARG A 181 2.44 -5.66 -22.93
CA ARG A 181 2.65 -6.98 -23.55
C ARG A 181 1.96 -8.08 -22.76
N ASN A 182 1.95 -7.97 -21.44
CA ASN A 182 1.43 -8.99 -20.52
C ASN A 182 0.03 -8.64 -20.01
N ILE A 183 -0.76 -7.87 -20.75
CA ILE A 183 -2.10 -7.42 -20.28
C ILE A 183 -3.03 -8.59 -19.94
N ALA A 184 -2.87 -9.74 -20.58
CA ALA A 184 -3.63 -10.96 -20.31
C ALA A 184 -3.38 -11.47 -18.88
N PHE A 185 -2.15 -11.35 -18.37
CA PHE A 185 -1.79 -11.69 -16.99
C PHE A 185 -2.62 -10.87 -15.99
N TYR A 186 -2.74 -9.57 -16.18
CA TYR A 186 -3.48 -8.69 -15.28
C TYR A 186 -5.02 -8.85 -15.34
N LYS A 187 -5.52 -9.65 -16.29
CA LYS A 187 -6.95 -9.99 -16.39
C LYS A 187 -7.31 -11.31 -15.72
N GLN A 188 -6.34 -12.02 -15.17
CA GLN A 188 -6.51 -13.32 -14.51
C GLN A 188 -6.16 -13.24 -13.04
N SER A 189 -6.77 -14.10 -12.23
CA SER A 189 -6.42 -14.24 -10.82
C SER A 189 -5.15 -15.05 -10.67
N HIS A 190 -4.30 -14.66 -9.71
CA HIS A 190 -3.01 -15.31 -9.44
C HIS A 190 -2.84 -15.58 -7.95
N ARG A 191 -2.08 -16.62 -7.62
CA ARG A 191 -1.62 -16.92 -6.26
C ARG A 191 -0.10 -16.78 -6.21
N HIS A 192 0.48 -16.76 -4.99
CA HIS A 192 1.91 -16.62 -4.75
C HIS A 192 2.51 -15.38 -5.43
N ILE A 193 1.85 -14.25 -5.30
CA ILE A 193 2.31 -12.97 -5.83
C ILE A 193 2.73 -12.04 -4.70
N ILE A 194 3.44 -10.98 -5.05
CA ILE A 194 3.66 -9.86 -4.14
C ILE A 194 2.57 -8.82 -4.43
N PRO A 195 1.59 -8.66 -3.52
CA PRO A 195 0.52 -7.70 -3.74
C PRO A 195 1.02 -6.27 -3.57
N PHE A 196 0.36 -5.31 -4.19
CA PHE A 196 0.72 -3.91 -4.13
C PHE A 196 0.12 -3.24 -2.90
N GLY A 197 0.95 -2.60 -2.08
CA GLY A 197 0.62 -2.08 -0.75
C GLY A 197 -0.42 -0.97 -0.70
N ALA A 198 -0.78 -0.35 -1.83
CA ALA A 198 -1.77 0.72 -1.84
C ALA A 198 -3.20 0.25 -1.50
N CYS A 199 -3.52 -1.03 -1.71
CA CYS A 199 -4.79 -1.63 -1.29
C CYS A 199 -4.59 -3.13 -1.07
N LEU A 200 -4.71 -3.57 0.18
CA LEU A 200 -4.54 -4.95 0.62
C LEU A 200 -5.77 -5.41 1.40
N ILE A 201 -6.17 -6.66 1.20
CA ILE A 201 -7.27 -7.31 1.88
C ILE A 201 -6.70 -8.43 2.75
N PHE A 202 -6.83 -8.29 4.05
CA PHE A 202 -6.48 -9.30 5.04
C PHE A 202 -7.75 -10.10 5.34
N THR A 203 -7.75 -11.36 4.94
CA THR A 203 -8.92 -12.25 5.04
C THR A 203 -9.15 -12.74 6.47
N PRO A 204 -10.30 -13.35 6.77
CA PRO A 204 -10.59 -13.87 8.11
C PRO A 204 -9.53 -14.83 8.63
N GLU A 205 -8.96 -15.66 7.76
CA GLU A 205 -7.89 -16.58 8.15
C GLU A 205 -6.61 -15.87 8.57
N PHE A 206 -6.27 -14.75 7.93
CA PHE A 206 -5.12 -13.93 8.33
C PHE A 206 -5.43 -13.17 9.62
N VAL A 207 -6.57 -12.48 9.69
CA VAL A 207 -6.95 -11.63 10.84
C VAL A 207 -7.04 -12.43 12.14
N THR A 208 -7.52 -13.67 12.07
CA THR A 208 -7.60 -14.56 13.23
C THR A 208 -6.22 -14.97 13.76
N ARG A 209 -5.23 -15.12 12.86
CA ARG A 209 -3.89 -15.67 13.20
C ARG A 209 -2.84 -14.60 13.45
N GLU A 210 -3.03 -13.40 12.90
CA GLU A 210 -1.99 -12.35 12.89
C GLU A 210 -2.45 -11.10 13.63
N GLU A 211 -1.67 -10.71 14.63
CA GLU A 211 -1.96 -9.51 15.43
C GLU A 211 -1.64 -8.20 14.68
N ARG A 212 -0.78 -8.28 13.66
CA ARG A 212 -0.34 -7.12 12.87
C ARG A 212 -0.24 -7.43 11.38
N ALA A 213 -0.55 -6.43 10.58
CA ALA A 213 -0.49 -6.52 9.12
C ALA A 213 0.95 -6.43 8.60
N PHE A 214 1.73 -5.46 9.07
CA PHE A 214 3.06 -5.12 8.55
C PHE A 214 4.16 -5.25 9.60
N GLU A 215 5.41 -5.36 9.13
CA GLU A 215 6.59 -5.26 9.97
C GLU A 215 6.76 -3.80 10.45
N PRO A 216 6.73 -3.52 11.77
CA PRO A 216 6.67 -2.15 12.27
C PRO A 216 7.97 -1.35 12.06
N GLU A 217 9.08 -1.99 11.77
CA GLU A 217 10.35 -1.30 11.55
C GLU A 217 10.44 -0.62 10.17
N THR A 218 9.64 -1.04 9.19
CA THR A 218 9.63 -0.44 7.86
C THR A 218 8.90 0.90 7.86
N GLN A 219 9.51 1.91 7.24
CA GLN A 219 8.92 3.23 7.11
C GLN A 219 8.26 3.44 5.75
N PHE A 220 8.91 2.96 4.67
CA PHE A 220 8.44 2.99 3.28
C PHE A 220 9.25 2.01 2.43
N TYR A 221 8.58 1.34 1.49
CA TYR A 221 9.13 0.35 0.55
C TYR A 221 9.52 -0.98 1.20
N TYR A 222 9.43 -2.05 0.44
CA TYR A 222 9.67 -3.43 0.85
C TYR A 222 8.68 -4.01 1.86
N GLU A 223 7.69 -3.26 2.33
CA GLU A 223 6.63 -3.76 3.22
C GLU A 223 5.93 -4.97 2.59
N GLU A 224 5.66 -4.89 1.30
CA GLU A 224 4.97 -5.93 0.54
C GLU A 224 5.82 -7.20 0.41
N TYR A 225 7.13 -7.05 0.17
CA TYR A 225 8.05 -8.19 0.11
C TYR A 225 8.20 -8.86 1.47
N ILE A 226 8.28 -8.09 2.56
CA ILE A 226 8.38 -8.61 3.93
C ILE A 226 7.07 -9.31 4.32
N LEU A 227 5.92 -8.73 3.98
CA LEU A 227 4.61 -9.34 4.20
C LEU A 227 4.49 -10.66 3.44
N ALA A 228 4.84 -10.68 2.16
CA ALA A 228 4.77 -11.89 1.34
C ALA A 228 5.74 -12.97 1.81
N ASP A 229 6.97 -12.61 2.17
CA ASP A 229 7.95 -13.53 2.74
C ASP A 229 7.44 -14.15 4.06
N ARG A 230 6.89 -13.33 4.96
CA ARG A 230 6.26 -13.79 6.20
C ARG A 230 5.09 -14.75 5.91
N CYS A 231 4.25 -14.42 4.94
CA CYS A 231 3.15 -15.27 4.52
C CYS A 231 3.68 -16.62 4.02
N PHE A 232 4.64 -16.63 3.10
CA PHE A 232 5.15 -17.86 2.49
C PHE A 232 5.82 -18.77 3.52
N ARG A 233 6.57 -18.23 4.48
CA ARG A 233 7.17 -19.03 5.56
C ARG A 233 6.15 -19.65 6.50
N LYS A 234 5.02 -18.97 6.72
CA LYS A 234 3.93 -19.49 7.53
C LYS A 234 2.99 -20.43 6.77
N GLY A 235 3.26 -20.69 5.49
CA GLY A 235 2.37 -21.46 4.62
C GLY A 235 1.08 -20.70 4.25
N TYR A 236 1.12 -19.36 4.31
CA TYR A 236 -0.01 -18.53 3.93
C TYR A 236 0.05 -18.18 2.45
N GLU A 237 -1.11 -18.11 1.83
CA GLU A 237 -1.27 -17.76 0.42
C GLU A 237 -1.50 -16.25 0.25
N THR A 238 -0.79 -15.67 -0.69
CA THR A 238 -1.09 -14.32 -1.20
C THR A 238 -1.74 -14.42 -2.58
N GLY A 239 -2.65 -13.52 -2.91
CA GLY A 239 -3.37 -13.58 -4.17
C GLY A 239 -3.68 -12.23 -4.77
N TYR A 240 -3.98 -12.26 -6.06
CA TYR A 240 -4.47 -11.15 -6.86
C TYR A 240 -5.76 -11.54 -7.54
N ASP A 241 -6.77 -10.68 -7.45
CA ASP A 241 -8.05 -10.90 -8.12
C ASP A 241 -8.55 -9.64 -8.86
N PRO A 242 -8.55 -9.66 -10.21
CA PRO A 242 -8.97 -8.52 -11.01
C PRO A 242 -10.49 -8.32 -11.07
N SER A 243 -11.30 -9.17 -10.44
CA SER A 243 -12.74 -8.94 -10.31
C SER A 243 -13.05 -7.77 -9.39
N MET A 244 -12.17 -7.50 -8.42
CA MET A 244 -12.20 -6.31 -7.57
C MET A 244 -11.31 -5.23 -8.19
N ARG A 245 -11.84 -4.00 -8.30
CA ARG A 245 -11.11 -2.89 -8.96
C ARG A 245 -11.18 -1.63 -8.12
N VAL A 246 -10.03 -0.98 -8.01
CA VAL A 246 -9.88 0.34 -7.41
C VAL A 246 -9.03 1.24 -8.31
N ILE A 247 -9.25 2.55 -8.22
CA ILE A 247 -8.41 3.55 -8.87
C ILE A 247 -7.45 4.12 -7.82
N HIS A 248 -6.20 4.27 -8.20
CA HIS A 248 -5.17 4.90 -7.40
C HIS A 248 -4.80 6.25 -8.01
N GLU A 249 -5.00 7.32 -7.29
CA GLU A 249 -4.72 8.71 -7.70
C GLU A 249 -3.22 9.00 -7.69
N THR A 250 -2.38 8.05 -8.10
CA THR A 250 -0.94 8.24 -8.02
C THR A 250 -0.46 9.50 -8.71
N GLY A 251 0.33 10.26 -8.01
CA GLY A 251 1.39 11.01 -8.66
C GLY A 251 1.10 12.40 -9.12
N SER A 252 0.07 13.06 -8.62
CA SER A 252 0.02 14.52 -8.84
C SER A 252 1.11 15.25 -8.05
N ALA A 253 1.39 14.83 -6.81
CA ALA A 253 2.38 15.51 -5.98
C ALA A 253 3.68 14.72 -5.72
N THR A 254 3.59 13.41 -5.50
CA THR A 254 4.76 12.64 -5.04
C THR A 254 5.66 12.17 -6.17
N GLU A 255 5.11 11.61 -7.26
CA GLU A 255 5.93 11.07 -8.35
C GLU A 255 6.56 12.12 -9.27
N GLN A 256 5.81 13.18 -9.63
CA GLN A 256 6.38 14.28 -10.42
C GLN A 256 7.43 15.05 -9.63
N SER A 257 7.20 15.19 -8.32
CA SER A 257 8.07 15.96 -7.45
C SER A 257 9.39 15.26 -7.07
N VAL A 258 9.48 13.92 -7.12
CA VAL A 258 10.74 13.19 -6.88
C VAL A 258 11.74 13.46 -8.01
N ARG A 259 11.28 13.52 -9.27
CA ARG A 259 12.15 13.76 -10.43
C ARG A 259 12.71 15.17 -10.53
N SER A 260 11.94 16.15 -10.08
CA SER A 260 12.32 17.57 -10.12
C SER A 260 13.00 18.04 -8.83
N ASN A 261 13.07 17.17 -7.80
CA ASN A 261 13.63 17.53 -6.51
C ASN A 261 14.71 16.53 -6.07
N PRO A 262 16.01 16.94 -6.12
CA PRO A 262 17.14 16.10 -5.70
C PRO A 262 17.02 15.57 -4.28
N GLU A 263 16.46 16.35 -3.34
CA GLU A 263 16.29 15.95 -1.95
C GLU A 263 15.27 14.80 -1.80
N LYS A 264 14.17 14.85 -2.57
CA LYS A 264 13.20 13.75 -2.58
C LYS A 264 13.82 12.46 -3.13
N MET A 265 14.65 12.56 -4.18
CA MET A 265 15.39 11.42 -4.72
C MET A 265 16.34 10.83 -3.68
N LYS A 266 17.11 11.66 -2.98
CA LYS A 266 17.99 11.19 -1.89
C LYS A 266 17.22 10.48 -0.79
N ASN A 267 16.09 11.06 -0.36
CA ASN A 267 15.25 10.49 0.68
C ASN A 267 14.64 9.14 0.25
N LEU A 268 14.18 9.05 -1.00
CA LEU A 268 13.72 7.79 -1.60
C LEU A 268 14.81 6.72 -1.53
N MET A 269 16.03 7.04 -1.98
CA MET A 269 17.16 6.10 -2.00
C MET A 269 17.57 5.65 -0.59
N LYS A 270 17.63 6.59 0.37
CA LYS A 270 17.93 6.29 1.78
C LYS A 270 16.90 5.33 2.37
N ARG A 271 15.60 5.65 2.23
CA ARG A 271 14.50 4.83 2.74
C ARG A 271 14.47 3.44 2.09
N THR A 272 14.65 3.39 0.76
CA THR A 272 14.73 2.11 0.04
C THR A 272 15.89 1.24 0.56
N ALA A 273 17.08 1.82 0.78
CA ALA A 273 18.21 1.08 1.33
C ALA A 273 17.92 0.56 2.75
N GLN A 274 17.35 1.39 3.62
CA GLN A 274 17.00 1.03 5.01
C GLN A 274 15.96 -0.11 5.05
N SER A 275 14.86 0.04 4.31
CA SER A 275 13.81 -0.99 4.28
C SER A 275 14.28 -2.29 3.64
N CYS A 276 15.18 -2.19 2.65
CA CYS A 276 15.82 -3.36 2.05
C CYS A 276 16.75 -4.09 3.03
N GLU A 277 17.41 -3.37 3.96
CA GLU A 277 18.20 -3.98 5.04
C GLU A 277 17.33 -4.70 6.06
N ILE A 278 16.14 -4.16 6.36
CA ILE A 278 15.14 -4.84 7.21
C ILE A 278 14.67 -6.13 6.53
N TYR A 279 14.38 -6.06 5.22
CA TYR A 279 14.04 -7.24 4.43
C TYR A 279 15.15 -8.30 4.45
N LEU A 280 16.43 -7.90 4.30
CA LEU A 280 17.57 -8.81 4.40
C LEU A 280 17.67 -9.51 5.76
N LYS A 281 17.36 -8.78 6.86
CA LYS A 281 17.29 -9.40 8.20
C LYS A 281 16.13 -10.39 8.27
N ALA A 282 14.96 -10.00 7.77
CA ALA A 282 13.79 -10.88 7.73
C ALA A 282 14.06 -12.17 6.95
N LEU A 283 14.84 -12.15 5.86
CA LEU A 283 15.23 -13.36 5.11
C LEU A 283 16.18 -14.29 5.85
N GLN A 284 16.74 -13.89 7.00
CA GLN A 284 17.70 -14.69 7.79
C GLN A 284 17.06 -15.36 9.01
N THR A 285 15.88 -14.88 9.42
CA THR A 285 15.08 -15.44 10.52
C THR A 285 14.08 -16.45 10.01
#